data_ae5c9aa6fa8476dc4ef3719f302ea7a1
#
_entry.id   ae5c9aa6fa8476dc4ef3719f302ea7a1
#
_cell.length_a   1.000
_cell.length_b   1.000
_cell.length_c   1.000
_cell.angle_alpha   90.00
_cell.angle_beta   90.00
_cell.angle_gamma   90.00
#
_symmetry.space_group_name_H-M   'P 1'
#
loop_
_entity.id
_entity.type
_entity.pdbx_description
1 polymer ?
#
loop_
_entity_poly.entity_id
_entity_poly.type
_entity_poly.pdbx_seq_one_letter_code
_entity_poly.pdbx_strand_id
1 'polypeptide(L)'
;MSQTLAEALDHACERHGNAIALSDAGAELSYRQLSARAQAIAAMLLGAGLAAGEPVHVQVSNQPLDIVALLGIWRAGGVAVLVHRTTPAPVVAGFQQRTAARFCIDLQPGRGDAQALSVIAAAAPPPRALLTGAALIVFTSGSTGVPKGVVMGHDAFAGKIAQIDSLLHFGAGERTLLVLNITFSFGLWVSLLTLLRGGTLVMQPKFDPAVFLQTLVDQRITRVGMVPTMMRVLFSHPGHEAAIDRITGAGHLKQILIGGELLGPSLAEAIRRRFATTDLIDIYGLTETATCDFFSFPADYTRFPGCIGRPSPQVQFRIAGANGQPVPGGDTGELQIRSPYLMRGYLDAPELTAAAYQDGWFRTGDLARVVDGDVVALMGRQKEVISRGGNKVTPVEIEQAVCQHADVAAAMAVGIADGLLGERIHLLLVPRVGATLDLATLRRHLETQLERYKHPDAWYLAEALPLGRTGKADRLQFKAAIVAREIAPMPG
;
A
#
# COMPACT_ATOMS: atom_id res chain seq x y z
N MET A 1 -24.86 -13.74 -11.58
CA MET A 1 -23.44 -14.10 -11.35
C MET A 1 -22.67 -12.81 -11.25
N SER A 2 -21.81 -12.62 -10.24
CA SER A 2 -20.94 -11.45 -10.17
C SER A 2 -19.92 -11.51 -11.31
N GLN A 3 -19.71 -10.39 -12.00
CA GLN A 3 -18.76 -10.27 -13.10
C GLN A 3 -17.33 -10.47 -12.59
N THR A 4 -16.53 -11.26 -13.29
CA THR A 4 -15.09 -11.41 -12.96
C THR A 4 -14.30 -10.16 -13.38
N LEU A 5 -13.12 -9.96 -12.81
CA LEU A 5 -12.21 -8.87 -13.23
C LEU A 5 -11.79 -9.02 -14.70
N ALA A 6 -11.64 -10.26 -15.20
CA ALA A 6 -11.34 -10.51 -16.61
C ALA A 6 -12.48 -10.01 -17.52
N GLU A 7 -13.71 -10.43 -17.26
CA GLU A 7 -14.89 -9.98 -18.02
C GLU A 7 -15.07 -8.46 -17.96
N ALA A 8 -14.84 -7.83 -16.79
CA ALA A 8 -14.95 -6.38 -16.66
C ALA A 8 -13.88 -5.64 -17.50
N LEU A 9 -12.63 -6.14 -17.52
CA LEU A 9 -11.56 -5.58 -18.36
C LEU A 9 -11.81 -5.87 -19.85
N ASP A 10 -12.39 -7.01 -20.20
CA ASP A 10 -12.76 -7.34 -21.58
C ASP A 10 -13.79 -6.35 -22.12
N HIS A 11 -14.83 -6.04 -21.35
CA HIS A 11 -15.81 -4.99 -21.70
C HIS A 11 -15.16 -3.61 -21.85
N ALA A 12 -14.19 -3.28 -20.98
CA ALA A 12 -13.45 -2.02 -21.11
C ALA A 12 -12.61 -2.01 -22.41
N CYS A 13 -11.93 -3.13 -22.73
CA CYS A 13 -11.16 -3.27 -23.96
C CYS A 13 -12.03 -3.14 -25.22
N GLU A 14 -13.22 -3.72 -25.22
CA GLU A 14 -14.18 -3.60 -26.32
C GLU A 14 -14.68 -2.15 -26.47
N ARG A 15 -15.06 -1.52 -25.35
CA ARG A 15 -15.62 -0.15 -25.34
C ARG A 15 -14.62 0.91 -25.79
N HIS A 16 -13.37 0.79 -25.33
CA HIS A 16 -12.34 1.84 -25.52
C HIS A 16 -11.34 1.53 -26.64
N GLY A 17 -11.35 0.34 -27.20
CA GLY A 17 -10.66 -0.16 -28.40
C GLY A 17 -9.34 0.53 -28.75
N ASN A 18 -9.38 1.63 -29.49
CA ASN A 18 -8.21 2.33 -29.99
C ASN A 18 -7.59 3.34 -29.01
N ALA A 19 -8.27 3.65 -27.89
CA ALA A 19 -7.70 4.52 -26.88
C ALA A 19 -6.46 3.88 -26.25
N ILE A 20 -5.50 4.70 -25.80
CA ILE A 20 -4.32 4.21 -25.11
C ILE A 20 -4.70 3.75 -23.70
N ALA A 21 -4.46 2.47 -23.43
CA ALA A 21 -4.69 1.84 -22.14
C ALA A 21 -3.47 1.96 -21.23
N LEU A 22 -2.29 1.64 -21.77
CA LEU A 22 -1.03 1.55 -21.04
C LEU A 22 0.04 2.36 -21.74
N SER A 23 0.84 3.08 -20.97
CA SER A 23 1.96 3.87 -21.47
C SER A 23 3.13 3.78 -20.50
N ASP A 24 4.35 3.80 -21.01
CA ASP A 24 5.59 4.04 -20.28
C ASP A 24 6.49 5.01 -21.06
N ALA A 25 7.75 5.15 -20.65
CA ALA A 25 8.69 6.09 -21.29
C ALA A 25 9.02 5.75 -22.75
N GLY A 26 8.67 4.59 -23.28
CA GLY A 26 9.10 4.12 -24.61
C GLY A 26 8.02 3.44 -25.44
N ALA A 27 6.88 3.08 -24.86
CA ALA A 27 5.84 2.32 -25.54
C ALA A 27 4.43 2.70 -25.10
N GLU A 28 3.49 2.57 -26.04
CA GLU A 28 2.07 2.70 -25.77
C GLU A 28 1.32 1.47 -26.26
N LEU A 29 0.35 1.01 -25.50
CA LEU A 29 -0.58 -0.06 -25.89
C LEU A 29 -2.01 0.46 -25.83
N SER A 30 -2.73 0.33 -26.94
CA SER A 30 -4.18 0.57 -26.95
C SER A 30 -4.92 -0.56 -26.20
N TYR A 31 -6.17 -0.30 -25.81
CA TYR A 31 -7.06 -1.34 -25.23
C TYR A 31 -7.19 -2.56 -26.13
N ARG A 32 -7.25 -2.36 -27.44
CA ARG A 32 -7.28 -3.46 -28.43
C ARG A 32 -6.00 -4.28 -28.42
N GLN A 33 -4.84 -3.63 -28.35
CA GLN A 33 -3.54 -4.30 -28.28
C GLN A 33 -3.36 -5.04 -26.95
N LEU A 34 -3.78 -4.42 -25.82
CA LEU A 34 -3.82 -5.08 -24.51
C LEU A 34 -4.63 -6.35 -24.57
N SER A 35 -5.86 -6.30 -25.11
CA SER A 35 -6.75 -7.46 -25.25
C SER A 35 -6.13 -8.55 -26.12
N ALA A 36 -5.60 -8.19 -27.28
CA ALA A 36 -5.01 -9.17 -28.21
C ALA A 36 -3.80 -9.90 -27.59
N ARG A 37 -2.91 -9.15 -26.93
CA ARG A 37 -1.74 -9.76 -26.27
C ARG A 37 -2.13 -10.62 -25.07
N ALA A 38 -3.08 -10.15 -24.25
CA ALA A 38 -3.59 -10.94 -23.12
C ALA A 38 -4.25 -12.27 -23.61
N GLN A 39 -4.95 -12.23 -24.75
CA GLN A 39 -5.50 -13.44 -25.36
C GLN A 39 -4.41 -14.43 -25.81
N ALA A 40 -3.30 -13.94 -26.34
CA ALA A 40 -2.17 -14.80 -26.70
C ALA A 40 -1.56 -15.49 -25.46
N ILE A 41 -1.41 -14.77 -24.35
CA ILE A 41 -0.95 -15.33 -23.07
C ILE A 41 -1.93 -16.39 -22.55
N ALA A 42 -3.24 -16.11 -22.59
CA ALA A 42 -4.26 -17.07 -22.18
C ALA A 42 -4.21 -18.35 -23.01
N ALA A 43 -4.11 -18.23 -24.34
CA ALA A 43 -3.99 -19.38 -25.25
C ALA A 43 -2.72 -20.21 -24.96
N MET A 44 -1.61 -19.56 -24.66
CA MET A 44 -0.35 -20.21 -24.31
C MET A 44 -0.46 -21.02 -23.00
N LEU A 45 -1.07 -20.44 -21.97
CA LEU A 45 -1.30 -21.12 -20.68
C LEU A 45 -2.24 -22.31 -20.83
N LEU A 46 -3.35 -22.14 -21.54
CA LEU A 46 -4.30 -23.22 -21.81
C LEU A 46 -3.67 -24.34 -22.66
N GLY A 47 -2.87 -23.99 -23.69
CA GLY A 47 -2.10 -24.92 -24.48
C GLY A 47 -1.05 -25.71 -23.69
N ALA A 48 -0.51 -25.10 -22.61
CA ALA A 48 0.39 -25.76 -21.66
C ALA A 48 -0.36 -26.61 -20.60
N GLY A 49 -1.70 -26.64 -20.65
CA GLY A 49 -2.52 -27.44 -19.74
C GLY A 49 -2.77 -26.78 -18.37
N LEU A 50 -2.85 -25.45 -18.30
CA LEU A 50 -3.26 -24.76 -17.08
C LEU A 50 -4.67 -25.18 -16.68
N ALA A 51 -4.86 -25.58 -15.43
CA ALA A 51 -6.18 -25.90 -14.87
C ALA A 51 -6.83 -24.64 -14.25
N ALA A 52 -8.16 -24.61 -14.22
CA ALA A 52 -8.90 -23.52 -13.58
C ALA A 52 -8.57 -23.44 -12.08
N GLY A 53 -8.31 -22.23 -11.58
CA GLY A 53 -7.91 -21.99 -10.19
C GLY A 53 -6.45 -22.34 -9.88
N GLU A 54 -5.66 -22.71 -10.86
CA GLU A 54 -4.23 -22.99 -10.67
C GLU A 54 -3.42 -21.69 -10.52
N PRO A 55 -2.51 -21.59 -9.51
CA PRO A 55 -1.65 -20.43 -9.36
C PRO A 55 -0.63 -20.32 -10.50
N VAL A 56 -0.44 -19.09 -11.00
CA VAL A 56 0.57 -18.74 -12.00
C VAL A 56 1.41 -17.59 -11.46
N HIS A 57 2.73 -17.79 -11.36
CA HIS A 57 3.66 -16.73 -11.01
C HIS A 57 3.82 -15.73 -12.16
N VAL A 58 3.90 -14.45 -11.84
CA VAL A 58 4.20 -13.38 -12.81
C VAL A 58 5.38 -12.58 -12.30
N GLN A 59 6.44 -12.50 -13.10
CA GLN A 59 7.57 -11.60 -12.84
C GLN A 59 7.20 -10.20 -13.27
N VAL A 60 7.05 -9.28 -12.30
CA VAL A 60 6.60 -7.90 -12.54
C VAL A 60 7.69 -6.88 -12.21
N SER A 61 7.62 -5.73 -12.88
CA SER A 61 8.53 -4.59 -12.67
C SER A 61 7.87 -3.23 -12.92
N ASN A 62 6.56 -3.13 -12.75
CA ASN A 62 5.74 -1.96 -13.07
C ASN A 62 5.84 -1.52 -14.53
N GLN A 63 5.65 -2.47 -15.44
CA GLN A 63 5.65 -2.22 -16.89
C GLN A 63 4.29 -2.56 -17.50
N PRO A 64 3.93 -2.01 -18.66
CA PRO A 64 2.69 -2.33 -19.39
C PRO A 64 2.45 -3.84 -19.57
N LEU A 65 3.51 -4.60 -19.80
CA LEU A 65 3.45 -6.05 -20.02
C LEU A 65 3.02 -6.83 -18.76
N ASP A 66 3.20 -6.29 -17.58
CA ASP A 66 2.74 -6.91 -16.33
C ASP A 66 1.21 -7.00 -16.29
N ILE A 67 0.53 -5.96 -16.79
CA ILE A 67 -0.94 -5.94 -16.91
C ILE A 67 -1.42 -6.90 -18.01
N VAL A 68 -0.68 -7.00 -19.11
CA VAL A 68 -0.96 -8.00 -20.17
C VAL A 68 -0.93 -9.41 -19.59
N ALA A 69 0.12 -9.73 -18.82
CA ALA A 69 0.26 -11.04 -18.17
C ALA A 69 -0.89 -11.32 -17.20
N LEU A 70 -1.23 -10.35 -16.37
CA LEU A 70 -2.30 -10.46 -15.37
C LEU A 70 -3.66 -10.78 -16.03
N LEU A 71 -4.04 -10.01 -17.05
CA LEU A 71 -5.28 -10.23 -17.78
C LEU A 71 -5.28 -11.59 -18.51
N GLY A 72 -4.14 -11.97 -19.10
CA GLY A 72 -4.00 -13.26 -19.77
C GLY A 72 -4.17 -14.46 -18.83
N ILE A 73 -3.63 -14.38 -17.60
CA ILE A 73 -3.82 -15.42 -16.58
C ILE A 73 -5.29 -15.52 -16.19
N TRP A 74 -5.97 -14.40 -15.94
CA TRP A 74 -7.37 -14.40 -15.56
C TRP A 74 -8.27 -14.94 -16.66
N ARG A 75 -8.00 -14.63 -17.93
CA ARG A 75 -8.70 -15.20 -19.09
C ARG A 75 -8.51 -16.72 -19.21
N ALA A 76 -7.33 -17.21 -18.83
CA ALA A 76 -7.06 -18.65 -18.78
C ALA A 76 -7.69 -19.35 -17.55
N GLY A 77 -8.35 -18.62 -16.66
CA GLY A 77 -8.93 -19.14 -15.41
C GLY A 77 -7.89 -19.39 -14.31
N GLY A 78 -6.68 -18.89 -14.44
CA GLY A 78 -5.62 -19.00 -13.44
C GLY A 78 -5.72 -17.98 -12.32
N VAL A 79 -5.01 -18.23 -11.23
CA VAL A 79 -4.86 -17.31 -10.08
C VAL A 79 -3.49 -16.64 -10.15
N ALA A 80 -3.45 -15.32 -10.27
CA ALA A 80 -2.19 -14.60 -10.43
C ALA A 80 -1.43 -14.48 -9.11
N VAL A 81 -0.11 -14.73 -9.14
CA VAL A 81 0.83 -14.52 -8.04
C VAL A 81 1.89 -13.54 -8.52
N LEU A 82 1.74 -12.27 -8.16
CA LEU A 82 2.63 -11.21 -8.61
C LEU A 82 3.93 -11.22 -7.79
N VAL A 83 5.07 -11.39 -8.44
CA VAL A 83 6.40 -11.46 -7.83
C VAL A 83 7.29 -10.39 -8.46
N HIS A 84 7.78 -9.44 -7.66
CA HIS A 84 8.65 -8.40 -8.20
C HIS A 84 10.00 -9.00 -8.63
N ARG A 85 10.54 -8.57 -9.78
CA ARG A 85 11.82 -9.08 -10.34
C ARG A 85 13.02 -8.96 -9.39
N THR A 86 12.98 -7.97 -8.49
CA THR A 86 14.04 -7.77 -7.49
C THR A 86 13.85 -8.62 -6.23
N THR A 87 12.80 -9.47 -6.18
CA THR A 87 12.58 -10.36 -5.03
C THR A 87 13.71 -11.38 -4.97
N PRO A 88 14.41 -11.54 -3.82
CA PRO A 88 15.51 -12.49 -3.68
C PRO A 88 15.08 -13.92 -4.01
N ALA A 89 15.93 -14.67 -4.70
CA ALA A 89 15.64 -16.03 -5.14
C ALA A 89 15.15 -16.97 -4.04
N PRO A 90 15.68 -16.97 -2.80
CA PRO A 90 15.14 -17.81 -1.72
C PRO A 90 13.70 -17.46 -1.35
N VAL A 91 13.30 -16.19 -1.44
CA VAL A 91 11.91 -15.75 -1.17
C VAL A 91 10.98 -16.21 -2.28
N VAL A 92 11.42 -16.09 -3.56
CA VAL A 92 10.68 -16.58 -4.72
C VAL A 92 10.48 -18.09 -4.61
N ALA A 93 11.51 -18.85 -4.28
CA ALA A 93 11.41 -20.29 -4.05
C ALA A 93 10.41 -20.64 -2.95
N GLY A 94 10.38 -19.86 -1.85
CA GLY A 94 9.38 -20.01 -0.80
C GLY A 94 7.95 -19.76 -1.29
N PHE A 95 7.74 -18.77 -2.15
CA PHE A 95 6.42 -18.53 -2.77
C PHE A 95 6.03 -19.68 -3.71
N GLN A 96 6.95 -20.18 -4.54
CA GLN A 96 6.72 -21.32 -5.43
C GLN A 96 6.33 -22.59 -4.66
N GLN A 97 7.07 -22.90 -3.60
CA GLN A 97 6.77 -24.04 -2.74
C GLN A 97 5.35 -23.95 -2.14
N ARG A 98 4.97 -22.78 -1.66
CA ARG A 98 3.65 -22.58 -1.00
C ARG A 98 2.50 -22.55 -1.98
N THR A 99 2.68 -21.94 -3.15
CA THR A 99 1.64 -21.90 -4.18
C THR A 99 1.55 -23.21 -4.94
N ALA A 100 2.62 -23.98 -4.99
CA ALA A 100 2.82 -25.14 -5.87
C ALA A 100 2.57 -24.82 -7.36
N ALA A 101 2.83 -23.56 -7.77
CA ALA A 101 2.61 -23.10 -9.13
C ALA A 101 3.52 -23.85 -10.10
N ARG A 102 2.95 -24.33 -11.22
CA ARG A 102 3.70 -24.97 -12.32
C ARG A 102 4.25 -23.97 -13.31
N PHE A 103 3.63 -22.82 -13.43
CA PHE A 103 3.88 -21.86 -14.49
C PHE A 103 4.38 -20.52 -13.94
N CYS A 104 5.31 -19.92 -14.69
CA CYS A 104 5.76 -18.56 -14.46
C CYS A 104 5.71 -17.79 -15.79
N ILE A 105 5.09 -16.63 -15.79
CA ILE A 105 5.07 -15.68 -16.90
C ILE A 105 6.12 -14.59 -16.63
N ASP A 106 7.00 -14.37 -17.62
CA ASP A 106 8.04 -13.35 -17.60
C ASP A 106 8.06 -12.57 -18.93
N LEU A 107 7.17 -11.60 -19.07
CA LEU A 107 7.12 -10.71 -20.22
C LEU A 107 8.18 -9.61 -20.11
N GLN A 108 9.01 -9.45 -21.14
CA GLN A 108 10.05 -8.42 -21.19
C GLN A 108 9.98 -7.63 -22.49
N PRO A 109 10.21 -6.30 -22.45
CA PRO A 109 10.32 -5.50 -23.68
C PRO A 109 11.37 -6.07 -24.61
N GLY A 110 11.04 -6.16 -25.91
CA GLY A 110 11.95 -6.67 -26.94
C GLY A 110 12.12 -8.18 -27.01
N ARG A 111 11.54 -8.92 -26.06
CA ARG A 111 11.48 -10.40 -26.10
C ARG A 111 10.11 -10.85 -26.61
N GLY A 112 10.10 -11.85 -27.51
CA GLY A 112 8.85 -12.37 -28.06
C GLY A 112 7.95 -12.99 -26.97
N ASP A 113 6.64 -12.75 -27.02
CA ASP A 113 5.68 -13.24 -26.02
C ASP A 113 5.68 -14.77 -25.92
N ALA A 114 5.99 -15.49 -26.99
CA ALA A 114 6.10 -16.96 -27.00
C ALA A 114 7.18 -17.52 -26.05
N GLN A 115 8.17 -16.70 -25.67
CA GLN A 115 9.24 -17.09 -24.76
C GLN A 115 8.95 -16.68 -23.31
N ALA A 116 7.77 -16.13 -23.04
CA ALA A 116 7.42 -15.60 -21.72
C ALA A 116 7.03 -16.70 -20.72
N LEU A 117 6.54 -17.85 -21.20
CA LEU A 117 6.10 -18.94 -20.34
C LEU A 117 7.26 -19.85 -19.95
N SER A 118 7.43 -20.07 -18.67
CA SER A 118 8.33 -21.07 -18.11
C SER A 118 7.55 -22.09 -17.30
N VAL A 119 7.85 -23.37 -17.50
CA VAL A 119 7.36 -24.47 -16.64
C VAL A 119 8.36 -24.63 -15.49
N ILE A 120 7.94 -24.29 -14.27
CA ILE A 120 8.79 -24.26 -13.07
C ILE A 120 8.59 -25.47 -12.16
N ALA A 121 7.54 -26.27 -12.40
CA ALA A 121 7.29 -27.54 -11.75
C ALA A 121 6.53 -28.48 -12.71
N ALA A 122 6.79 -29.76 -12.61
CA ALA A 122 6.14 -30.77 -13.50
C ALA A 122 4.75 -31.20 -13.00
N ALA A 123 4.57 -31.31 -11.67
CA ALA A 123 3.33 -31.82 -11.09
C ALA A 123 2.29 -30.68 -10.93
N ALA A 124 1.04 -30.98 -11.30
CA ALA A 124 -0.06 -30.06 -11.05
C ALA A 124 -0.29 -29.89 -9.52
N PRO A 125 -0.59 -28.66 -9.05
CA PRO A 125 -0.89 -28.44 -7.65
C PRO A 125 -2.17 -29.22 -7.26
N PRO A 126 -2.27 -29.63 -5.98
CA PRO A 126 -3.52 -30.23 -5.52
C PRO A 126 -4.66 -29.21 -5.62
N PRO A 127 -5.89 -29.63 -5.94
CA PRO A 127 -7.05 -28.76 -5.92
C PRO A 127 -7.25 -28.13 -4.53
N ARG A 128 -7.47 -26.81 -4.50
CA ARG A 128 -7.72 -26.05 -3.27
C ARG A 128 -9.04 -25.31 -3.41
N ALA A 129 -10.03 -25.66 -2.59
CA ALA A 129 -11.34 -25.01 -2.60
C ALA A 129 -11.23 -23.47 -2.41
N LEU A 130 -10.24 -23.02 -1.64
CA LEU A 130 -9.96 -21.61 -1.42
C LEU A 130 -9.63 -20.84 -2.72
N LEU A 131 -9.07 -21.52 -3.73
CA LEU A 131 -8.67 -20.91 -5.01
C LEU A 131 -9.78 -20.91 -6.07
N THR A 132 -10.90 -21.57 -5.81
CA THR A 132 -12.04 -21.57 -6.76
C THR A 132 -12.61 -20.16 -6.90
N GLY A 133 -12.49 -19.54 -8.09
CA GLY A 133 -12.88 -18.14 -8.32
C GLY A 133 -11.98 -17.09 -7.63
N ALA A 134 -10.78 -17.49 -7.20
CA ALA A 134 -9.75 -16.54 -6.76
C ALA A 134 -9.14 -15.81 -7.96
N ALA A 135 -8.85 -14.53 -7.78
CA ALA A 135 -8.15 -13.69 -8.73
C ALA A 135 -6.63 -13.66 -8.46
N LEU A 136 -6.27 -13.56 -7.18
CA LEU A 136 -4.92 -13.20 -6.73
C LEU A 136 -4.51 -13.95 -5.47
N ILE A 137 -3.22 -14.23 -5.38
CA ILE A 137 -2.54 -14.51 -4.11
C ILE A 137 -1.50 -13.40 -3.91
N VAL A 138 -1.70 -12.58 -2.89
CA VAL A 138 -0.80 -11.48 -2.54
C VAL A 138 -0.01 -11.85 -1.29
N PHE A 139 1.31 -11.91 -1.39
CA PHE A 139 2.15 -12.20 -0.23
C PHE A 139 2.43 -10.92 0.57
N THR A 140 2.00 -10.91 1.82
CA THR A 140 2.23 -9.81 2.77
C THR A 140 3.29 -10.21 3.81
N SER A 141 4.07 -9.24 4.30
CA SER A 141 5.02 -9.48 5.38
C SER A 141 4.27 -9.77 6.69
N GLY A 142 4.26 -11.03 7.09
CA GLY A 142 3.69 -11.42 8.38
C GLY A 142 4.50 -10.92 9.57
N SER A 143 3.84 -10.73 10.71
CA SER A 143 4.51 -10.40 12.00
C SER A 143 5.51 -11.47 12.49
N THR A 144 5.41 -12.68 11.95
CA THR A 144 6.27 -13.83 12.24
C THR A 144 7.50 -13.93 11.34
N GLY A 145 7.72 -12.94 10.46
CA GLY A 145 8.81 -12.96 9.46
C GLY A 145 8.53 -13.85 8.23
N VAL A 146 7.55 -14.74 8.30
CA VAL A 146 7.15 -15.58 7.15
C VAL A 146 6.01 -14.88 6.39
N PRO A 147 6.17 -14.58 5.09
CA PRO A 147 5.12 -13.94 4.30
C PRO A 147 3.84 -14.79 4.26
N LYS A 148 2.68 -14.13 4.40
CA LYS A 148 1.36 -14.78 4.32
C LYS A 148 0.78 -14.59 2.93
N GLY A 149 0.26 -15.65 2.30
CA GLY A 149 -0.44 -15.56 1.02
C GLY A 149 -1.91 -15.22 1.22
N VAL A 150 -2.30 -13.97 1.00
CA VAL A 150 -3.69 -13.51 1.07
C VAL A 150 -4.40 -13.88 -0.22
N VAL A 151 -5.47 -14.67 -0.14
CA VAL A 151 -6.25 -15.10 -1.31
C VAL A 151 -7.43 -14.15 -1.53
N MET A 152 -7.44 -13.48 -2.68
CA MET A 152 -8.48 -12.53 -3.08
C MET A 152 -9.37 -13.13 -4.17
N GLY A 153 -10.69 -13.05 -4.00
CA GLY A 153 -11.67 -13.44 -5.01
C GLY A 153 -11.88 -12.37 -6.08
N HIS A 154 -12.25 -12.79 -7.30
CA HIS A 154 -12.66 -11.86 -8.35
C HIS A 154 -13.84 -11.00 -7.92
N ASP A 155 -14.85 -11.61 -7.30
CA ASP A 155 -16.09 -11.00 -6.83
C ASP A 155 -15.83 -9.93 -5.75
N ALA A 156 -15.07 -10.27 -4.72
CA ALA A 156 -14.73 -9.35 -3.64
C ALA A 156 -13.93 -8.15 -4.14
N PHE A 157 -12.90 -8.41 -4.97
CA PHE A 157 -12.03 -7.33 -5.45
C PHE A 157 -12.73 -6.43 -6.48
N ALA A 158 -13.51 -7.00 -7.41
CA ALA A 158 -14.32 -6.22 -8.36
C ALA A 158 -15.38 -5.38 -7.63
N GLY A 159 -16.06 -5.96 -6.64
CA GLY A 159 -17.03 -5.23 -5.83
C GLY A 159 -16.40 -4.08 -5.06
N LYS A 160 -15.23 -4.30 -4.46
CA LYS A 160 -14.48 -3.23 -3.75
C LYS A 160 -14.06 -2.11 -4.71
N ILE A 161 -13.53 -2.45 -5.88
CA ILE A 161 -13.13 -1.47 -6.91
C ILE A 161 -14.34 -0.62 -7.34
N ALA A 162 -15.52 -1.22 -7.48
CA ALA A 162 -16.73 -0.47 -7.82
C ALA A 162 -17.14 0.53 -6.71
N GLN A 163 -16.96 0.17 -5.43
CA GLN A 163 -17.20 1.11 -4.32
C GLN A 163 -16.16 2.24 -4.29
N ILE A 164 -14.88 1.92 -4.53
CA ILE A 164 -13.83 2.95 -4.64
C ILE A 164 -14.17 3.95 -5.75
N ASP A 165 -14.60 3.47 -6.90
CA ASP A 165 -14.99 4.32 -8.03
C ASP A 165 -16.14 5.25 -7.72
N SER A 166 -17.14 4.79 -6.95
CA SER A 166 -18.27 5.64 -6.55
C SER A 166 -17.85 6.84 -5.69
N LEU A 167 -16.65 6.79 -5.08
CA LEU A 167 -16.09 7.88 -4.29
C LEU A 167 -15.07 8.72 -5.06
N LEU A 168 -14.27 8.11 -5.94
CA LEU A 168 -13.14 8.77 -6.59
C LEU A 168 -13.41 9.19 -8.04
N HIS A 169 -14.47 8.67 -8.65
CA HIS A 169 -14.96 9.03 -9.99
C HIS A 169 -13.88 8.98 -11.08
N PHE A 170 -13.34 7.78 -11.33
CA PHE A 170 -12.42 7.58 -12.44
C PHE A 170 -13.16 7.72 -13.78
N GLY A 171 -12.51 8.26 -14.81
CA GLY A 171 -13.12 8.54 -16.10
C GLY A 171 -12.28 8.23 -17.33
N ALA A 172 -12.93 8.04 -18.46
CA ALA A 172 -12.29 7.92 -19.74
C ALA A 172 -11.52 9.21 -20.09
N GLY A 173 -10.34 9.07 -20.70
CA GLY A 173 -9.46 10.19 -21.02
C GLY A 173 -8.65 10.74 -19.85
N GLU A 174 -8.83 10.24 -18.63
CA GLU A 174 -7.94 10.53 -17.52
C GLU A 174 -6.63 9.74 -17.64
N ARG A 175 -5.56 10.31 -17.08
CA ARG A 175 -4.22 9.71 -17.09
C ARG A 175 -3.74 9.52 -15.65
N THR A 176 -3.56 8.27 -15.26
CA THR A 176 -3.10 7.92 -13.91
C THR A 176 -1.64 7.50 -13.95
N LEU A 177 -0.79 8.18 -13.18
CA LEU A 177 0.61 7.78 -13.02
C LEU A 177 0.73 6.72 -11.93
N LEU A 178 1.29 5.57 -12.29
CA LEU A 178 1.58 4.47 -11.37
C LEU A 178 3.07 4.43 -11.06
N VAL A 179 3.42 4.78 -9.83
CA VAL A 179 4.75 4.62 -9.22
C VAL A 179 4.75 3.58 -8.10
N LEU A 180 3.56 3.12 -7.72
CA LEU A 180 3.36 2.07 -6.71
C LEU A 180 3.57 0.70 -7.34
N ASN A 181 4.18 -0.20 -6.57
CA ASN A 181 4.40 -1.57 -7.01
C ASN A 181 3.06 -2.34 -7.08
N ILE A 182 2.75 -2.93 -8.24
CA ILE A 182 1.52 -3.70 -8.46
C ILE A 182 1.49 -5.05 -7.73
N THR A 183 2.59 -5.48 -7.11
CA THR A 183 2.56 -6.66 -6.21
C THR A 183 1.75 -6.40 -4.94
N PHE A 184 1.39 -5.13 -4.67
CA PHE A 184 0.58 -4.73 -3.54
C PHE A 184 -0.79 -4.22 -3.98
N SER A 185 -1.77 -4.40 -3.10
CA SER A 185 -3.17 -4.09 -3.40
C SER A 185 -3.38 -2.64 -3.86
N PHE A 186 -2.63 -1.65 -3.32
CA PHE A 186 -2.81 -0.24 -3.68
C PHE A 186 -2.44 0.00 -5.15
N GLY A 187 -1.23 -0.35 -5.59
CA GLY A 187 -0.83 -0.21 -7.00
C GLY A 187 -1.76 -0.95 -7.95
N LEU A 188 -2.20 -2.14 -7.52
CA LEU A 188 -3.06 -2.99 -8.33
C LEU A 188 -4.45 -2.39 -8.55
N TRP A 189 -5.18 -1.96 -7.48
CA TRP A 189 -6.52 -1.43 -7.68
C TRP A 189 -6.55 -0.10 -8.44
N VAL A 190 -5.55 0.77 -8.21
CA VAL A 190 -5.40 2.02 -8.98
C VAL A 190 -5.24 1.71 -10.47
N SER A 191 -4.41 0.71 -10.80
CA SER A 191 -4.20 0.26 -12.18
C SER A 191 -5.48 -0.28 -12.81
N LEU A 192 -6.14 -1.20 -12.11
CA LEU A 192 -7.37 -1.83 -12.62
C LEU A 192 -8.50 -0.83 -12.78
N LEU A 193 -8.72 0.04 -11.80
CA LEU A 193 -9.80 1.02 -11.87
C LEU A 193 -9.57 2.03 -12.99
N THR A 194 -8.33 2.49 -13.21
CA THR A 194 -7.98 3.33 -14.36
C THR A 194 -8.41 2.67 -15.67
N LEU A 195 -8.03 1.39 -15.85
CA LEU A 195 -8.34 0.65 -17.08
C LEU A 195 -9.82 0.32 -17.22
N LEU A 196 -10.49 -0.06 -16.15
CA LEU A 196 -11.94 -0.35 -16.16
C LEU A 196 -12.78 0.86 -16.57
N ARG A 197 -12.29 2.08 -16.34
CA ARG A 197 -12.99 3.33 -16.68
C ARG A 197 -12.50 3.99 -17.97
N GLY A 198 -11.63 3.34 -18.74
CA GLY A 198 -11.17 3.83 -20.05
C GLY A 198 -10.09 4.89 -19.96
N GLY A 199 -9.44 5.03 -18.81
CA GLY A 199 -8.29 5.91 -18.62
C GLY A 199 -6.99 5.32 -19.17
N THR A 200 -5.94 6.12 -19.22
CA THR A 200 -4.58 5.69 -19.55
C THR A 200 -3.78 5.48 -18.28
N LEU A 201 -3.24 4.28 -18.08
CA LEU A 201 -2.29 4.00 -17.01
C LEU A 201 -0.87 4.26 -17.51
N VAL A 202 -0.24 5.31 -16.98
CA VAL A 202 1.17 5.65 -17.24
C VAL A 202 2.01 4.98 -16.17
N MET A 203 2.89 4.07 -16.57
CA MET A 203 3.64 3.21 -15.64
C MET A 203 5.10 3.66 -15.54
N GLN A 204 5.58 3.79 -14.31
CA GLN A 204 6.96 4.12 -14.02
C GLN A 204 7.56 2.99 -13.17
N PRO A 205 8.58 2.27 -13.67
CA PRO A 205 9.13 1.08 -13.02
C PRO A 205 9.71 1.33 -11.62
N LYS A 206 10.27 2.53 -11.42
CA LYS A 206 10.89 2.94 -10.15
C LYS A 206 10.53 4.40 -9.87
N PHE A 207 10.23 4.69 -8.62
CA PHE A 207 10.08 6.08 -8.19
C PHE A 207 11.43 6.79 -8.23
N ASP A 208 11.55 7.74 -9.16
CA ASP A 208 12.62 8.72 -9.25
C ASP A 208 11.96 10.09 -9.17
N PRO A 209 12.29 10.93 -8.19
CA PRO A 209 11.63 12.21 -7.96
C PRO A 209 11.66 13.15 -9.18
N ALA A 210 12.80 13.25 -9.87
CA ALA A 210 12.93 14.15 -11.00
C ALA A 210 12.11 13.66 -12.20
N VAL A 211 12.23 12.37 -12.54
CA VAL A 211 11.44 11.74 -13.62
C VAL A 211 9.94 11.78 -13.29
N PHE A 212 9.57 11.55 -12.02
CA PHE A 212 8.19 11.63 -11.56
C PHE A 212 7.58 13.02 -11.81
N LEU A 213 8.26 14.08 -11.33
CA LEU A 213 7.78 15.45 -11.50
C LEU A 213 7.69 15.86 -12.99
N GLN A 214 8.68 15.46 -13.80
CA GLN A 214 8.66 15.69 -15.24
C GLN A 214 7.48 14.97 -15.91
N THR A 215 7.23 13.69 -15.55
CA THR A 215 6.12 12.90 -16.10
C THR A 215 4.76 13.51 -15.77
N LEU A 216 4.56 14.06 -14.56
CA LEU A 216 3.32 14.74 -14.19
C LEU A 216 2.95 15.86 -15.17
N VAL A 217 3.94 16.63 -15.64
CA VAL A 217 3.76 17.72 -16.61
C VAL A 217 3.61 17.18 -18.03
N ASP A 218 4.61 16.42 -18.51
CA ASP A 218 4.73 16.03 -19.91
C ASP A 218 3.58 15.12 -20.35
N GLN A 219 3.17 14.21 -19.47
CA GLN A 219 2.09 13.26 -19.71
C GLN A 219 0.72 13.79 -19.28
N ARG A 220 0.64 15.06 -18.81
CA ARG A 220 -0.61 15.70 -18.34
C ARG A 220 -1.37 14.80 -17.37
N ILE A 221 -0.68 14.29 -16.37
CA ILE A 221 -1.24 13.35 -15.40
C ILE A 221 -2.36 14.02 -14.61
N THR A 222 -3.49 13.33 -14.49
CA THR A 222 -4.67 13.81 -13.75
C THR A 222 -4.77 13.21 -12.34
N ARG A 223 -4.16 12.05 -12.13
CA ARG A 223 -4.22 11.32 -10.86
C ARG A 223 -2.91 10.58 -10.60
N VAL A 224 -2.54 10.49 -9.32
CA VAL A 224 -1.39 9.69 -8.88
C VAL A 224 -1.68 9.00 -7.57
N GLY A 225 -1.21 7.74 -7.43
CA GLY A 225 -1.17 7.01 -6.16
C GLY A 225 0.23 7.04 -5.58
N MET A 226 0.35 7.38 -4.28
CA MET A 226 1.65 7.51 -3.60
C MET A 226 1.60 6.98 -2.17
N VAL A 227 2.77 6.72 -1.58
CA VAL A 227 2.91 6.55 -0.14
C VAL A 227 3.48 7.82 0.49
N PRO A 228 3.20 8.11 1.77
CA PRO A 228 3.71 9.29 2.48
C PRO A 228 5.23 9.48 2.36
N THR A 229 5.99 8.40 2.42
CA THR A 229 7.45 8.43 2.27
C THR A 229 7.88 9.03 0.92
N MET A 230 7.20 8.73 -0.19
CA MET A 230 7.53 9.33 -1.50
C MET A 230 7.33 10.85 -1.48
N MET A 231 6.29 11.35 -0.82
CA MET A 231 6.08 12.80 -0.65
C MET A 231 7.17 13.45 0.21
N ARG A 232 7.62 12.78 1.29
CA ARG A 232 8.75 13.28 2.08
C ARG A 232 10.01 13.42 1.23
N VAL A 233 10.31 12.42 0.39
CA VAL A 233 11.44 12.46 -0.55
C VAL A 233 11.30 13.60 -1.56
N LEU A 234 10.10 13.86 -2.10
CA LEU A 234 9.87 15.01 -2.98
C LEU A 234 10.15 16.34 -2.28
N PHE A 235 9.73 16.49 -1.02
CA PHE A 235 9.88 17.74 -0.27
C PHE A 235 11.26 17.91 0.40
N SER A 236 12.08 16.86 0.44
CA SER A 236 13.43 16.95 1.00
C SER A 236 14.46 17.59 0.05
N HIS A 237 14.11 17.82 -1.23
CA HIS A 237 15.04 18.37 -2.21
C HIS A 237 14.59 19.76 -2.69
N PRO A 238 15.36 20.84 -2.40
CA PRO A 238 14.95 22.21 -2.72
C PRO A 238 14.77 22.47 -4.23
N GLY A 239 15.45 21.73 -5.10
CA GLY A 239 15.31 21.83 -6.55
C GLY A 239 13.94 21.38 -7.11
N HIS A 240 13.11 20.73 -6.32
CA HIS A 240 11.80 20.26 -6.76
C HIS A 240 10.70 21.34 -6.69
N GLU A 241 10.91 22.44 -5.99
CA GLU A 241 9.88 23.47 -5.77
C GLU A 241 9.38 24.06 -7.10
N ALA A 242 10.27 24.48 -7.97
CA ALA A 242 9.88 25.04 -9.27
C ALA A 242 9.12 24.04 -10.17
N ALA A 243 9.39 22.74 -10.04
CA ALA A 243 8.64 21.71 -10.77
C ALA A 243 7.24 21.53 -10.18
N ILE A 244 7.11 21.54 -8.87
CA ILE A 244 5.82 21.47 -8.18
C ILE A 244 4.96 22.69 -8.54
N ASP A 245 5.52 23.89 -8.56
CA ASP A 245 4.83 25.12 -8.94
C ASP A 245 4.31 25.05 -10.41
N ARG A 246 5.10 24.49 -11.32
CA ARG A 246 4.66 24.25 -12.71
C ARG A 246 3.50 23.26 -12.78
N ILE A 247 3.51 22.18 -12.00
CA ILE A 247 2.43 21.18 -11.94
C ILE A 247 1.15 21.85 -11.43
N THR A 248 1.25 22.61 -10.35
CA THR A 248 0.11 23.32 -9.75
C THR A 248 -0.44 24.37 -10.70
N GLY A 249 0.44 25.15 -11.35
CA GLY A 249 0.06 26.17 -12.35
C GLY A 249 -0.56 25.57 -13.62
N ALA A 250 -0.16 24.37 -14.03
CA ALA A 250 -0.76 23.67 -15.17
C ALA A 250 -2.18 23.13 -14.87
N GLY A 251 -2.53 22.87 -13.62
CA GLY A 251 -3.86 22.48 -13.18
C GLY A 251 -4.37 21.13 -13.73
N HIS A 252 -3.48 20.28 -14.24
CA HIS A 252 -3.89 18.96 -14.76
C HIS A 252 -4.07 17.93 -13.66
N LEU A 253 -3.22 17.96 -12.63
CA LEU A 253 -3.27 17.03 -11.52
C LEU A 253 -4.49 17.34 -10.64
N LYS A 254 -5.48 16.46 -10.66
CA LYS A 254 -6.73 16.62 -9.92
C LYS A 254 -6.70 15.95 -8.56
N GLN A 255 -6.08 14.77 -8.47
CA GLN A 255 -6.09 13.95 -7.25
C GLN A 255 -4.72 13.35 -6.95
N ILE A 256 -4.31 13.47 -5.69
CA ILE A 256 -3.23 12.71 -5.08
C ILE A 256 -3.87 11.73 -4.11
N LEU A 257 -3.83 10.44 -4.45
CA LEU A 257 -4.26 9.35 -3.61
C LEU A 257 -3.06 8.91 -2.75
N ILE A 258 -3.16 9.05 -1.45
CA ILE A 258 -2.05 8.71 -0.56
C ILE A 258 -2.49 7.67 0.47
N GLY A 259 -1.62 6.72 0.80
CA GLY A 259 -1.98 5.66 1.74
C GLY A 259 -0.87 4.64 1.95
N GLY A 260 -1.20 3.59 2.70
CA GLY A 260 -0.27 2.50 2.99
C GLY A 260 0.68 2.77 4.16
N GLU A 261 0.79 4.00 4.61
CA GLU A 261 1.44 4.47 5.83
C GLU A 261 0.57 5.55 6.46
N LEU A 262 0.79 5.85 7.73
CA LEU A 262 0.13 6.98 8.37
C LEU A 262 0.67 8.30 7.78
N LEU A 263 -0.23 9.10 7.21
CA LEU A 263 0.14 10.37 6.56
C LEU A 263 0.60 11.42 7.59
N GLY A 264 -0.14 11.55 8.68
CA GLY A 264 0.09 12.58 9.70
C GLY A 264 -0.31 14.00 9.27
N PRO A 265 -0.70 14.85 10.20
CA PRO A 265 -1.25 16.18 9.92
C PRO A 265 -0.24 17.12 9.26
N SER A 266 1.02 17.13 9.74
CA SER A 266 2.05 18.05 9.24
C SER A 266 2.41 17.83 7.76
N LEU A 267 2.54 16.56 7.34
CA LEU A 267 2.82 16.23 5.93
C LEU A 267 1.60 16.52 5.05
N ALA A 268 0.40 16.18 5.52
CA ALA A 268 -0.83 16.47 4.80
C ALA A 268 -1.02 17.96 4.53
N GLU A 269 -0.78 18.81 5.54
CA GLU A 269 -0.82 20.26 5.39
C GLU A 269 0.23 20.75 4.38
N ALA A 270 1.45 20.24 4.45
CA ALA A 270 2.51 20.58 3.49
C ALA A 270 2.12 20.21 2.05
N ILE A 271 1.52 19.03 1.83
CA ILE A 271 1.04 18.61 0.51
C ILE A 271 -0.07 19.54 0.03
N ARG A 272 -1.10 19.80 0.84
CA ARG A 272 -2.24 20.66 0.50
C ARG A 272 -1.81 22.09 0.16
N ARG A 273 -0.83 22.62 0.87
CA ARG A 273 -0.30 23.96 0.59
C ARG A 273 0.45 24.02 -0.74
N ARG A 274 1.26 22.98 -1.06
CA ARG A 274 2.08 22.97 -2.28
C ARG A 274 1.31 22.55 -3.52
N PHE A 275 0.32 21.68 -3.39
CA PHE A 275 -0.58 21.23 -4.46
C PHE A 275 -2.00 21.80 -4.23
N ALA A 276 -2.09 23.13 -4.10
CA ALA A 276 -3.31 23.81 -3.64
C ALA A 276 -4.55 23.60 -4.54
N THR A 277 -4.35 23.24 -5.81
CA THR A 277 -5.42 22.97 -6.79
C THR A 277 -5.74 21.48 -6.94
N THR A 278 -5.13 20.63 -6.11
CA THR A 278 -5.22 19.16 -6.21
C THR A 278 -5.86 18.59 -4.94
N ASP A 279 -6.85 17.74 -5.08
CA ASP A 279 -7.45 17.03 -3.96
C ASP A 279 -6.46 15.99 -3.39
N LEU A 280 -6.08 16.18 -2.14
CA LEU A 280 -5.37 15.18 -1.36
C LEU A 280 -6.40 14.25 -0.72
N ILE A 281 -6.33 12.96 -1.03
CA ILE A 281 -7.24 11.94 -0.49
C ILE A 281 -6.39 10.90 0.23
N ASP A 282 -6.52 10.82 1.56
CA ASP A 282 -5.86 9.80 2.37
C ASP A 282 -6.69 8.53 2.41
N ILE A 283 -6.03 7.38 2.24
CA ILE A 283 -6.67 6.09 2.06
C ILE A 283 -6.07 5.07 3.01
N TYR A 284 -6.91 4.52 3.88
CA TYR A 284 -6.55 3.41 4.74
C TYR A 284 -7.20 2.11 4.27
N GLY A 285 -6.46 1.03 4.34
CA GLY A 285 -6.94 -0.32 4.09
C GLY A 285 -5.82 -1.35 4.10
N LEU A 286 -6.22 -2.61 4.15
CA LEU A 286 -5.34 -3.77 4.22
C LEU A 286 -5.53 -4.66 2.99
N THR A 287 -4.54 -5.48 2.67
CA THR A 287 -4.68 -6.48 1.60
C THR A 287 -5.82 -7.44 1.91
N GLU A 288 -5.94 -7.85 3.17
CA GLU A 288 -6.95 -8.78 3.67
C GLU A 288 -8.39 -8.25 3.56
N THR A 289 -8.56 -6.94 3.45
CA THR A 289 -9.87 -6.28 3.30
C THR A 289 -10.14 -5.79 1.88
N ALA A 290 -9.36 -6.27 0.89
CA ALA A 290 -9.37 -5.80 -0.49
C ALA A 290 -9.07 -4.29 -0.62
N THR A 291 -8.35 -3.71 0.35
CA THR A 291 -7.91 -2.30 0.38
C THR A 291 -9.02 -1.25 0.59
N CYS A 292 -8.65 0.01 0.79
CA CYS A 292 -9.54 1.20 0.76
C CYS A 292 -10.78 1.10 1.65
N ASP A 293 -10.56 0.81 2.93
CA ASP A 293 -11.67 0.70 3.89
C ASP A 293 -12.13 2.05 4.41
N PHE A 294 -11.23 3.03 4.50
CA PHE A 294 -11.53 4.39 4.93
C PHE A 294 -10.91 5.40 3.97
N PHE A 295 -11.59 6.53 3.84
CA PHE A 295 -11.15 7.69 3.06
C PHE A 295 -11.25 8.95 3.89
N SER A 296 -10.19 9.77 3.86
CA SER A 296 -10.20 11.14 4.35
C SER A 296 -10.12 12.09 3.16
N PHE A 297 -11.23 12.74 2.85
CA PHE A 297 -11.34 13.73 1.79
C PHE A 297 -10.88 15.11 2.28
N PRO A 298 -10.65 16.10 1.40
CA PRO A 298 -10.17 17.42 1.78
C PRO A 298 -11.00 18.11 2.87
N ALA A 299 -12.32 17.94 2.86
CA ALA A 299 -13.23 18.49 3.88
C ALA A 299 -13.04 17.83 5.25
N ASP A 300 -12.90 16.49 5.28
CA ASP A 300 -12.65 15.76 6.51
C ASP A 300 -11.28 16.10 7.09
N TYR A 301 -10.27 16.20 6.25
CA TYR A 301 -8.92 16.56 6.67
C TYR A 301 -8.83 17.94 7.30
N THR A 302 -9.64 18.91 6.81
CA THR A 302 -9.70 20.25 7.36
C THR A 302 -10.32 20.25 8.76
N ARG A 303 -11.33 19.42 8.97
CA ARG A 303 -12.06 19.32 10.23
C ARG A 303 -11.38 18.38 11.24
N PHE A 304 -10.76 17.31 10.77
CA PHE A 304 -10.19 16.24 11.59
C PHE A 304 -8.76 15.88 11.11
N PRO A 305 -7.78 16.77 11.28
CA PRO A 305 -6.41 16.54 10.82
C PRO A 305 -5.81 15.25 11.42
N GLY A 306 -5.22 14.41 10.56
CA GLY A 306 -4.56 13.17 10.98
C GLY A 306 -5.47 11.96 11.17
N CYS A 307 -6.78 12.10 10.91
CA CYS A 307 -7.71 10.96 10.88
C CYS A 307 -7.66 10.26 9.52
N ILE A 308 -7.97 8.96 9.51
CA ILE A 308 -8.13 8.17 8.28
C ILE A 308 -9.50 8.40 7.60
N GLY A 309 -10.34 9.25 8.18
CA GLY A 309 -11.64 9.64 7.63
C GLY A 309 -12.75 8.66 7.95
N ARG A 310 -13.61 8.42 6.94
CA ARG A 310 -14.87 7.68 7.07
C ARG A 310 -14.82 6.35 6.33
N PRO A 311 -15.62 5.35 6.75
CA PRO A 311 -15.67 4.06 6.07
C PRO A 311 -16.17 4.20 4.63
N SER A 312 -15.60 3.43 3.72
CA SER A 312 -16.10 3.30 2.35
C SER A 312 -17.45 2.57 2.33
N PRO A 313 -18.26 2.73 1.26
CA PRO A 313 -19.55 2.06 1.18
C PRO A 313 -19.45 0.55 1.44
N GLN A 314 -20.43 0.00 2.17
CA GLN A 314 -20.51 -1.41 2.60
C GLN A 314 -19.38 -1.87 3.53
N VAL A 315 -18.56 -0.98 4.04
CA VAL A 315 -17.64 -1.25 5.14
C VAL A 315 -18.29 -0.87 6.46
N GLN A 316 -18.44 -1.84 7.33
CA GLN A 316 -18.81 -1.65 8.73
C GLN A 316 -17.55 -1.75 9.58
N PHE A 317 -17.47 -0.99 10.63
CA PHE A 317 -16.37 -1.07 11.58
C PHE A 317 -16.85 -1.03 13.04
N ARG A 318 -15.99 -1.48 13.92
CA ARG A 318 -16.12 -1.27 15.36
C ARG A 318 -14.72 -1.08 15.96
N ILE A 319 -14.67 -0.39 17.09
CA ILE A 319 -13.46 -0.32 17.92
C ILE A 319 -13.69 -1.29 19.09
N ALA A 320 -12.84 -2.32 19.21
CA ALA A 320 -13.01 -3.39 20.17
C ALA A 320 -11.93 -3.35 21.26
N GLY A 321 -12.35 -3.54 22.50
CA GLY A 321 -11.44 -3.69 23.63
C GLY A 321 -10.76 -5.08 23.66
N ALA A 322 -9.92 -5.32 24.66
CA ALA A 322 -9.20 -6.57 24.81
C ALA A 322 -10.12 -7.81 24.96
N ASN A 323 -11.34 -7.62 25.46
CA ASN A 323 -12.38 -8.65 25.57
C ASN A 323 -13.17 -8.86 24.27
N GLY A 324 -12.83 -8.13 23.18
CA GLY A 324 -13.51 -8.20 21.89
C GLY A 324 -14.85 -7.46 21.83
N GLN A 325 -15.28 -6.83 22.91
CA GLN A 325 -16.52 -6.03 22.93
C GLN A 325 -16.25 -4.60 22.46
N PRO A 326 -17.23 -3.94 21.82
CA PRO A 326 -17.10 -2.53 21.46
C PRO A 326 -16.76 -1.67 22.69
N VAL A 327 -15.82 -0.73 22.52
CA VAL A 327 -15.50 0.26 23.55
C VAL A 327 -16.39 1.50 23.40
N PRO A 328 -16.59 2.30 24.50
CA PRO A 328 -17.27 3.59 24.41
C PRO A 328 -16.65 4.53 23.38
N GLY A 329 -17.45 5.44 22.85
CA GLY A 329 -16.99 6.43 21.88
C GLY A 329 -15.82 7.27 22.42
N GLY A 330 -14.75 7.41 21.63
CA GLY A 330 -13.53 8.12 22.01
C GLY A 330 -12.45 7.25 22.66
N ASP A 331 -12.78 6.09 23.18
CA ASP A 331 -11.79 5.15 23.74
C ASP A 331 -11.00 4.45 22.62
N THR A 332 -9.75 4.10 22.95
CA THR A 332 -8.86 3.37 22.03
C THR A 332 -9.06 1.87 22.16
N GLY A 333 -9.21 1.19 21.01
CA GLY A 333 -9.28 -0.27 20.91
C GLY A 333 -8.80 -0.77 19.56
N GLU A 334 -8.93 -2.06 19.30
CA GLU A 334 -8.62 -2.66 18.00
C GLU A 334 -9.69 -2.26 16.96
N LEU A 335 -9.26 -1.70 15.83
CA LEU A 335 -10.13 -1.51 14.68
C LEU A 335 -10.49 -2.87 14.08
N GLN A 336 -11.78 -3.18 14.03
CA GLN A 336 -12.28 -4.39 13.42
C GLN A 336 -13.25 -4.05 12.30
N ILE A 337 -13.17 -4.79 11.20
CA ILE A 337 -13.87 -4.50 9.94
C ILE A 337 -14.78 -5.66 9.56
N ARG A 338 -15.98 -5.34 9.07
CA ARG A 338 -16.89 -6.27 8.41
C ARG A 338 -17.26 -5.70 7.04
N SER A 339 -17.07 -6.50 5.99
CA SER A 339 -17.33 -6.10 4.61
C SER A 339 -17.59 -7.35 3.75
N PRO A 340 -18.39 -7.27 2.67
CA PRO A 340 -18.51 -8.37 1.73
C PRO A 340 -17.25 -8.58 0.86
N TYR A 341 -16.23 -7.71 1.01
CA TYR A 341 -15.04 -7.67 0.16
C TYR A 341 -13.79 -8.23 0.85
N LEU A 342 -13.93 -8.91 1.98
CA LEU A 342 -12.79 -9.49 2.71
C LEU A 342 -12.13 -10.61 1.90
N MET A 343 -10.86 -10.88 2.21
CA MET A 343 -10.13 -12.02 1.66
C MET A 343 -10.89 -13.33 1.85
N ARG A 344 -10.64 -14.30 1.01
CA ARG A 344 -11.15 -15.69 1.19
C ARG A 344 -10.47 -16.40 2.35
N GLY A 345 -9.22 -16.04 2.63
CA GLY A 345 -8.39 -16.56 3.69
C GLY A 345 -6.91 -16.50 3.35
N TYR A 346 -6.09 -17.00 4.25
CA TYR A 346 -4.67 -17.20 4.02
C TYR A 346 -4.42 -18.56 3.37
N LEU A 347 -3.62 -18.58 2.32
CA LEU A 347 -3.27 -19.79 1.56
C LEU A 347 -2.70 -20.86 2.48
N ASP A 348 -3.34 -22.04 2.47
CA ASP A 348 -2.95 -23.23 3.25
C ASP A 348 -2.77 -22.97 4.76
N ALA A 349 -3.47 -21.97 5.31
CA ALA A 349 -3.39 -21.58 6.71
C ALA A 349 -4.79 -21.32 7.33
N PRO A 350 -5.64 -22.36 7.45
CA PRO A 350 -7.02 -22.22 7.95
C PRO A 350 -7.07 -21.73 9.39
N GLU A 351 -6.17 -22.17 10.27
CA GLU A 351 -6.10 -21.71 11.66
C GLU A 351 -5.76 -20.23 11.76
N LEU A 352 -4.81 -19.76 10.93
CA LEU A 352 -4.47 -18.35 10.86
C LEU A 352 -5.62 -17.51 10.30
N THR A 353 -6.36 -18.06 9.35
CA THR A 353 -7.58 -17.44 8.81
C THR A 353 -8.63 -17.32 9.91
N ALA A 354 -8.90 -18.39 10.64
CA ALA A 354 -9.86 -18.36 11.74
C ALA A 354 -9.45 -17.36 12.84
N ALA A 355 -8.17 -17.31 13.22
CA ALA A 355 -7.65 -16.38 14.21
C ALA A 355 -7.70 -14.89 13.77
N ALA A 356 -7.82 -14.62 12.47
CA ALA A 356 -7.98 -13.27 11.94
C ALA A 356 -9.40 -12.72 12.13
N TYR A 357 -10.35 -13.53 12.58
CA TYR A 357 -11.75 -13.12 12.79
C TYR A 357 -12.16 -13.29 14.23
N GLN A 358 -13.05 -12.42 14.69
CA GLN A 358 -13.73 -12.51 15.98
C GLN A 358 -15.20 -12.12 15.80
N ASP A 359 -16.12 -13.03 16.07
CA ASP A 359 -17.57 -12.83 15.92
C ASP A 359 -17.98 -12.31 14.54
N GLY A 360 -17.31 -12.78 13.48
CA GLY A 360 -17.53 -12.35 12.10
C GLY A 360 -16.94 -10.99 11.75
N TRP A 361 -16.10 -10.41 12.62
CA TRP A 361 -15.34 -9.20 12.38
C TRP A 361 -13.88 -9.55 12.09
N PHE A 362 -13.33 -8.99 11.02
CA PHE A 362 -11.91 -9.10 10.70
C PHE A 362 -11.11 -8.20 11.65
N ARG A 363 -10.09 -8.76 12.28
CA ARG A 363 -9.17 -8.08 13.19
C ARG A 363 -8.03 -7.45 12.41
N THR A 364 -7.96 -6.12 12.37
CA THR A 364 -6.91 -5.43 11.62
C THR A 364 -5.54 -5.47 12.29
N GLY A 365 -5.54 -5.61 13.63
CA GLY A 365 -4.35 -5.43 14.46
C GLY A 365 -3.91 -3.97 14.59
N ASP A 366 -4.68 -3.03 14.04
CA ASP A 366 -4.47 -1.59 14.19
C ASP A 366 -5.32 -1.06 15.35
N LEU A 367 -4.73 -0.21 16.18
CA LEU A 367 -5.41 0.50 17.24
C LEU A 367 -6.02 1.79 16.68
N ALA A 368 -7.26 2.06 17.04
CA ALA A 368 -7.98 3.23 16.58
C ALA A 368 -8.97 3.74 17.62
N ARG A 369 -9.49 4.93 17.40
CA ARG A 369 -10.62 5.51 18.15
C ARG A 369 -11.56 6.26 17.22
N VAL A 370 -12.82 6.34 17.59
CA VAL A 370 -13.79 7.22 16.93
C VAL A 370 -13.56 8.64 17.44
N VAL A 371 -13.46 9.61 16.54
CA VAL A 371 -13.26 11.03 16.87
C VAL A 371 -14.58 11.80 16.86
N ASP A 372 -15.39 11.59 15.81
CA ASP A 372 -16.70 12.21 15.65
C ASP A 372 -17.55 11.38 14.68
N GLY A 373 -18.74 10.97 15.10
CA GLY A 373 -19.64 10.17 14.28
C GLY A 373 -19.01 8.86 13.81
N ASP A 374 -18.63 8.80 12.54
CA ASP A 374 -17.96 7.69 11.87
C ASP A 374 -16.51 8.01 11.43
N VAL A 375 -15.96 9.15 11.87
CA VAL A 375 -14.58 9.54 11.62
C VAL A 375 -13.64 8.80 12.58
N VAL A 376 -12.63 8.13 12.02
CA VAL A 376 -11.70 7.28 12.76
C VAL A 376 -10.28 7.86 12.72
N ALA A 377 -9.61 7.85 13.87
CA ALA A 377 -8.18 8.13 13.99
C ALA A 377 -7.42 6.83 14.32
N LEU A 378 -6.32 6.58 13.60
CA LEU A 378 -5.38 5.52 13.94
C LEU A 378 -4.47 5.96 15.08
N MET A 379 -4.29 5.05 16.04
CA MET A 379 -3.42 5.24 17.20
C MET A 379 -2.13 4.43 17.12
N GLY A 380 -1.98 3.55 16.12
CA GLY A 380 -0.81 2.72 15.88
C GLY A 380 -1.16 1.26 15.69
N ARG A 381 -0.15 0.39 15.73
CA ARG A 381 -0.33 -1.06 15.63
C ARG A 381 -0.23 -1.74 16.98
N GLN A 382 -1.12 -2.67 17.27
CA GLN A 382 -1.16 -3.39 18.53
C GLN A 382 0.19 -4.08 18.85
N LYS A 383 0.84 -4.66 17.83
CA LYS A 383 2.13 -5.33 17.95
C LYS A 383 3.34 -4.40 18.10
N GLU A 384 3.16 -3.10 17.83
CA GLU A 384 4.20 -2.08 17.91
C GLU A 384 4.13 -1.26 19.21
N VAL A 385 3.11 -1.50 20.04
CA VAL A 385 2.95 -0.84 21.33
C VAL A 385 4.14 -1.13 22.22
N ILE A 386 4.78 -0.08 22.69
CA ILE A 386 5.94 -0.13 23.59
C ILE A 386 5.44 -0.29 25.02
N SER A 387 5.95 -1.32 25.71
CA SER A 387 5.58 -1.60 27.09
C SER A 387 6.64 -1.06 28.04
N ARG A 388 6.47 0.19 28.50
CA ARG A 388 7.46 0.92 29.33
C ARG A 388 6.97 1.11 30.75
N GLY A 389 7.59 0.47 31.73
CA GLY A 389 7.25 0.64 33.14
C GLY A 389 5.79 0.38 33.46
N GLY A 390 5.18 -0.65 32.83
CA GLY A 390 3.75 -0.97 32.97
C GLY A 390 2.81 -0.14 32.09
N ASN A 391 3.28 0.94 31.47
CA ASN A 391 2.48 1.75 30.56
C ASN A 391 2.55 1.23 29.13
N LYS A 392 1.46 1.43 28.36
CA LYS A 392 1.38 1.13 26.93
C LYS A 392 1.51 2.44 26.16
N VAL A 393 2.56 2.55 25.34
CA VAL A 393 2.87 3.73 24.54
C VAL A 393 2.86 3.36 23.07
N THR A 394 2.12 4.10 22.26
CA THR A 394 2.13 3.88 20.82
C THR A 394 3.25 4.69 20.17
N PRO A 395 4.08 4.11 19.29
CA PRO A 395 5.10 4.85 18.56
C PRO A 395 4.56 6.07 17.82
N VAL A 396 3.39 5.92 17.21
CA VAL A 396 2.71 6.95 16.42
C VAL A 396 2.46 8.24 17.23
N GLU A 397 2.08 8.11 18.50
CA GLU A 397 1.82 9.27 19.36
C GLU A 397 3.10 10.12 19.57
N ILE A 398 4.24 9.46 19.78
CA ILE A 398 5.53 10.13 19.93
C ILE A 398 5.96 10.78 18.61
N GLU A 399 5.82 10.06 17.50
CA GLU A 399 6.19 10.52 16.16
C GLU A 399 5.37 11.73 15.74
N GLN A 400 4.05 11.71 15.97
CA GLN A 400 3.18 12.82 15.67
C GLN A 400 3.52 14.06 16.52
N ALA A 401 3.78 13.86 17.81
CA ALA A 401 4.13 14.97 18.69
C ALA A 401 5.44 15.62 18.25
N VAL A 402 6.50 14.85 18.01
CA VAL A 402 7.80 15.42 17.63
C VAL A 402 7.78 16.02 16.22
N CYS A 403 7.00 15.47 15.28
CA CYS A 403 6.85 16.01 13.93
C CYS A 403 6.06 17.35 13.87
N GLN A 404 5.48 17.82 14.98
CA GLN A 404 4.95 19.17 15.07
C GLN A 404 6.05 20.22 15.24
N HIS A 405 7.27 19.82 15.64
CA HIS A 405 8.41 20.74 15.69
C HIS A 405 8.82 21.16 14.27
N ALA A 406 9.05 22.48 14.09
CA ALA A 406 9.31 23.07 12.77
C ALA A 406 10.51 22.45 12.04
N ASP A 407 11.53 22.01 12.77
CA ASP A 407 12.78 21.49 12.21
C ASP A 407 12.76 19.98 11.92
N VAL A 408 11.71 19.26 12.32
CA VAL A 408 11.58 17.81 12.13
C VAL A 408 10.79 17.50 10.85
N ALA A 409 11.40 16.78 9.93
CA ALA A 409 10.76 16.31 8.70
C ALA A 409 10.05 14.97 8.91
N ALA A 410 10.66 14.05 9.66
CA ALA A 410 10.10 12.74 9.96
C ALA A 410 10.69 12.18 11.26
N ALA A 411 9.98 11.24 11.87
CA ALA A 411 10.42 10.54 13.04
C ALA A 411 9.96 9.08 13.02
N MET A 412 10.69 8.21 13.74
CA MET A 412 10.35 6.80 13.93
C MET A 412 10.72 6.36 15.35
N ALA A 413 9.74 5.90 16.11
CA ALA A 413 9.94 5.40 17.47
C ALA A 413 9.87 3.87 17.51
N VAL A 414 10.72 3.26 18.33
CA VAL A 414 10.73 1.80 18.57
C VAL A 414 10.97 1.50 20.04
N GLY A 415 10.42 0.38 20.53
CA GLY A 415 10.75 -0.17 21.83
C GLY A 415 11.96 -1.11 21.74
N ILE A 416 12.95 -0.90 22.58
CA ILE A 416 14.10 -1.79 22.77
C ILE A 416 14.02 -2.40 24.16
N ALA A 417 14.20 -3.71 24.26
CA ALA A 417 14.11 -4.45 25.52
C ALA A 417 15.06 -3.87 26.59
N ASP A 418 14.53 -3.69 27.81
CA ASP A 418 15.24 -3.19 28.97
C ASP A 418 14.84 -4.00 30.20
N GLY A 419 15.86 -4.39 31.01
CA GLY A 419 15.65 -5.27 32.16
C GLY A 419 14.84 -4.66 33.31
N LEU A 420 14.75 -3.32 33.40
CA LEU A 420 14.04 -2.61 34.46
C LEU A 420 12.66 -2.12 34.00
N LEU A 421 12.60 -1.52 32.82
CA LEU A 421 11.37 -0.89 32.31
C LEU A 421 10.56 -1.79 31.38
N GLY A 422 11.06 -3.00 31.05
CA GLY A 422 10.52 -3.85 30.00
C GLY A 422 10.99 -3.40 28.63
N GLU A 423 10.68 -2.19 28.22
CA GLU A 423 11.21 -1.55 27.00
C GLU A 423 11.57 -0.09 27.26
N ARG A 424 12.59 0.38 26.54
CA ARG A 424 12.94 1.80 26.39
C ARG A 424 12.52 2.33 25.04
N ILE A 425 12.17 3.60 25.03
CA ILE A 425 11.74 4.29 23.81
C ILE A 425 12.97 4.88 23.10
N HIS A 426 13.22 4.41 21.87
CA HIS A 426 14.26 4.93 21.01
C HIS A 426 13.64 5.67 19.84
N LEU A 427 14.07 6.91 19.56
CA LEU A 427 13.50 7.79 18.56
C LEU A 427 14.54 8.19 17.50
N LEU A 428 14.30 7.81 16.24
CA LEU A 428 15.05 8.28 15.09
C LEU A 428 14.39 9.55 14.55
N LEU A 429 15.21 10.55 14.26
CA LEU A 429 14.78 11.84 13.72
C LEU A 429 15.41 12.09 12.34
N VAL A 430 14.63 12.68 11.47
CA VAL A 430 15.08 13.21 10.18
C VAL A 430 14.85 14.72 10.22
N PRO A 431 15.89 15.55 10.12
CA PRO A 431 15.76 17.01 10.10
C PRO A 431 15.16 17.49 8.78
N ARG A 432 14.53 18.65 8.80
CA ARG A 432 14.23 19.38 7.56
C ARG A 432 15.51 19.87 6.91
N VAL A 433 15.46 20.05 5.60
CA VAL A 433 16.60 20.57 4.82
C VAL A 433 17.07 21.90 5.40
N GLY A 434 18.36 21.97 5.74
CA GLY A 434 18.99 23.15 6.33
C GLY A 434 18.73 23.35 7.82
N ALA A 435 17.94 22.49 8.47
CA ALA A 435 17.71 22.57 9.90
C ALA A 435 18.76 21.78 10.69
N THR A 436 19.13 22.30 11.85
CA THR A 436 19.95 21.61 12.86
C THR A 436 19.07 21.32 14.07
N LEU A 437 18.98 20.05 14.46
CA LEU A 437 18.17 19.64 15.60
C LEU A 437 18.91 19.84 16.92
N ASP A 438 18.31 20.62 17.82
CA ASP A 438 18.75 20.77 19.20
C ASP A 438 17.93 19.90 20.15
N LEU A 439 18.56 18.94 20.82
CA LEU A 439 17.87 18.01 21.72
C LEU A 439 17.19 18.70 22.89
N ALA A 440 17.77 19.78 23.43
CA ALA A 440 17.18 20.49 24.55
C ALA A 440 15.85 21.16 24.14
N THR A 441 15.79 21.69 22.93
CA THR A 441 14.57 22.28 22.37
C THR A 441 13.52 21.22 22.06
N LEU A 442 13.90 20.08 21.48
CA LEU A 442 13.00 18.97 21.19
C LEU A 442 12.44 18.35 22.48
N ARG A 443 13.25 18.17 23.51
CA ARG A 443 12.78 17.70 24.84
C ARG A 443 11.73 18.64 25.42
N ARG A 444 11.99 19.95 25.43
CA ARG A 444 11.02 20.96 25.89
C ARG A 444 9.73 20.96 25.07
N HIS A 445 9.85 20.75 23.75
CA HIS A 445 8.68 20.61 22.89
C HIS A 445 7.82 19.41 23.30
N LEU A 446 8.43 18.25 23.50
CA LEU A 446 7.70 17.05 23.93
C LEU A 446 7.12 17.16 25.35
N GLU A 447 7.77 17.88 26.26
CA GLU A 447 7.26 18.14 27.62
C GLU A 447 5.90 18.87 27.61
N THR A 448 5.62 19.64 26.56
CA THR A 448 4.33 20.32 26.40
C THR A 448 3.27 19.47 25.68
N GLN A 449 3.66 18.35 25.08
CA GLN A 449 2.80 17.53 24.21
C GLN A 449 2.48 16.15 24.78
N LEU A 450 3.40 15.58 25.58
CA LEU A 450 3.34 14.21 26.02
C LEU A 450 3.67 14.08 27.51
N GLU A 451 3.05 13.08 28.14
CA GLU A 451 3.39 12.71 29.51
C GLU A 451 4.82 12.11 29.56
N ARG A 452 5.50 12.33 30.67
CA ARG A 452 6.91 11.99 30.87
C ARG A 452 7.28 10.53 30.55
N TYR A 453 6.36 9.59 30.80
CA TYR A 453 6.64 8.19 30.53
C TYR A 453 6.66 7.86 29.04
N LYS A 454 6.17 8.74 28.16
CA LYS A 454 6.22 8.65 26.70
C LYS A 454 7.46 9.29 26.08
N HIS A 455 8.28 9.97 26.89
CA HIS A 455 9.48 10.62 26.37
C HIS A 455 10.54 9.62 25.97
N PRO A 456 11.25 9.85 24.81
CA PRO A 456 12.32 8.98 24.35
C PRO A 456 13.48 8.91 25.35
N ASP A 457 14.00 7.69 25.57
CA ASP A 457 15.19 7.44 26.37
C ASP A 457 16.48 7.64 25.57
N ALA A 458 16.42 7.41 24.25
CA ALA A 458 17.53 7.59 23.32
C ALA A 458 17.06 8.23 22.01
N TRP A 459 17.91 9.09 21.46
CA TRP A 459 17.63 9.89 20.28
C TRP A 459 18.68 9.58 19.21
N TYR A 460 18.27 9.44 17.95
CA TYR A 460 19.13 9.15 16.81
C TYR A 460 18.85 10.14 15.70
N LEU A 461 19.86 10.37 14.86
CA LEU A 461 19.76 11.26 13.69
C LEU A 461 20.03 10.46 12.42
N ALA A 462 19.24 10.70 11.38
CA ALA A 462 19.46 10.15 10.06
C ALA A 462 19.05 11.16 8.98
N GLU A 463 19.58 11.00 7.77
CA GLU A 463 19.19 11.78 6.61
C GLU A 463 17.80 11.37 6.07
N ALA A 464 17.43 10.10 6.24
CA ALA A 464 16.14 9.55 5.86
C ALA A 464 15.72 8.41 6.79
N LEU A 465 14.43 8.11 6.84
CA LEU A 465 13.94 6.90 7.53
C LEU A 465 14.40 5.65 6.76
N PRO A 466 14.74 4.55 7.48
CA PRO A 466 15.01 3.27 6.84
C PRO A 466 13.76 2.78 6.11
N LEU A 467 13.94 2.28 4.87
CA LEU A 467 12.85 1.85 4.00
C LEU A 467 12.90 0.35 3.77
N GLY A 468 11.76 -0.29 3.93
CA GLY A 468 11.56 -1.67 3.51
C GLY A 468 11.41 -1.80 1.98
N ARG A 469 11.32 -3.03 1.50
CA ARG A 469 11.15 -3.35 0.08
C ARG A 469 9.89 -2.77 -0.56
N THR A 470 8.93 -2.39 0.26
CA THR A 470 7.67 -1.76 -0.19
C THR A 470 7.79 -0.26 -0.39
N GLY A 471 8.94 0.35 -0.10
CA GLY A 471 9.13 1.80 -0.05
C GLY A 471 8.54 2.46 1.19
N LYS A 472 8.03 1.67 2.14
CA LYS A 472 7.50 2.14 3.43
C LYS A 472 8.59 2.15 4.48
N ALA A 473 8.40 2.99 5.51
CA ALA A 473 9.28 3.05 6.67
C ALA A 473 9.37 1.68 7.40
N ASP A 474 10.60 1.25 7.73
CA ASP A 474 10.89 -0.08 8.29
C ASP A 474 11.44 0.02 9.73
N ARG A 475 10.54 -0.12 10.71
CA ARG A 475 10.89 -0.12 12.14
C ARG A 475 11.79 -1.29 12.53
N LEU A 476 11.66 -2.45 11.86
CA LEU A 476 12.47 -3.62 12.17
C LEU A 476 13.93 -3.38 11.81
N GLN A 477 14.19 -2.70 10.69
CA GLN A 477 15.54 -2.33 10.29
C GLN A 477 16.16 -1.35 11.31
N PHE A 478 15.41 -0.33 11.75
CA PHE A 478 15.89 0.59 12.77
C PHE A 478 16.19 -0.13 14.09
N LYS A 479 15.27 -1.00 14.54
CA LYS A 479 15.46 -1.80 15.75
C LYS A 479 16.68 -2.72 15.65
N ALA A 480 16.89 -3.37 14.51
CA ALA A 480 18.06 -4.21 14.26
C ALA A 480 19.37 -3.41 14.31
N ALA A 481 19.43 -2.23 13.70
CA ALA A 481 20.60 -1.36 13.71
C ALA A 481 20.99 -0.91 15.14
N ILE A 482 19.99 -0.62 16.00
CA ILE A 482 20.26 -0.31 17.42
C ILE A 482 20.85 -1.52 18.15
N VAL A 483 20.24 -2.70 18.00
CA VAL A 483 20.67 -3.93 18.67
C VAL A 483 22.07 -4.34 18.20
N ALA A 484 22.37 -4.19 16.92
CA ALA A 484 23.68 -4.45 16.33
C ALA A 484 24.74 -3.36 16.66
N ARG A 485 24.32 -2.25 17.29
CA ARG A 485 25.17 -1.07 17.57
C ARG A 485 25.78 -0.45 16.31
N GLU A 486 25.09 -0.54 15.19
CA GLU A 486 25.48 0.07 13.91
C GLU A 486 25.22 1.58 13.89
N ILE A 487 24.37 2.08 14.78
CA ILE A 487 24.07 3.49 14.97
C ILE A 487 24.26 3.90 16.43
N ALA A 488 24.78 5.12 16.62
CA ALA A 488 24.99 5.69 17.96
C ALA A 488 23.89 6.70 18.28
N PRO A 489 23.44 6.77 19.56
CA PRO A 489 22.53 7.83 19.97
C PRO A 489 23.24 9.19 19.94
N MET A 490 22.44 10.25 19.74
CA MET A 490 22.92 11.63 19.89
C MET A 490 23.45 11.85 21.31
N PRO A 491 24.55 12.61 21.49
CA PRO A 491 25.02 12.96 22.83
C PRO A 491 23.92 13.72 23.58
N GLY A 492 23.76 13.39 24.86
CA GLY A 492 22.66 13.86 25.71
C GLY A 492 22.75 15.32 26.12
#